data_35179573bbca940ac10ed8728788c21a
#
_entry.id   35179573bbca940ac10ed8728788c21a
#
_cell.length_a   1.000
_cell.length_b   1.000
_cell.length_c   1.000
_cell.angle_alpha   90.00
_cell.angle_beta   90.00
_cell.angle_gamma   90.00
#
_symmetry.space_group_name_H-M   'P 1'
#
loop_
_entity.id
_entity.type
_entity.pdbx_description
1 polymer ?
#
loop_
_entity_poly.entity_id
_entity_poly.type
_entity_poly.pdbx_seq_one_letter_code
_entity_poly.pdbx_strand_id
1 'polypeptide(L)'
;MKLLLEKIKLSFQKRSGITQNKKSYAQWAAKGYHAETEVSVIIQSHNKSLQICHILPKLRQYPGLEIIVIDDGSDLEHTQRLAAALTGANEFLIRSNDLYENITYDKSIRFANGRYIALLQDDDDFDGTAWIERAVNLFRQHPRMVILGGKNGLDIAFEDADRYAH
;
A
#
# COMPACT_ATOMS: atom_id res chain seq x y z
N MET A 1 -44.39 20.42 -8.23
CA MET A 1 -44.52 19.01 -7.87
C MET A 1 -43.33 18.16 -8.31
N LYS A 2 -42.84 18.19 -9.56
CA LYS A 2 -41.70 17.45 -10.09
C LYS A 2 -40.40 17.69 -9.31
N LEU A 3 -40.05 18.93 -9.05
CA LEU A 3 -38.82 19.34 -8.34
C LEU A 3 -38.77 18.84 -6.88
N LEU A 4 -39.94 18.77 -6.22
CA LEU A 4 -40.07 18.28 -4.84
C LEU A 4 -39.82 16.76 -4.80
N LEU A 5 -40.37 16.03 -5.76
CA LEU A 5 -40.14 14.57 -5.89
C LEU A 5 -38.70 14.22 -6.16
N GLU A 6 -38.02 15.03 -7.01
CA GLU A 6 -36.58 14.83 -7.25
C GLU A 6 -35.72 15.06 -6.00
N LYS A 7 -35.99 16.12 -5.24
CA LYS A 7 -35.31 16.39 -3.96
C LYS A 7 -35.54 15.27 -2.94
N ILE A 8 -36.73 14.72 -2.84
CA ILE A 8 -37.05 13.58 -1.97
C ILE A 8 -36.29 12.35 -2.42
N LYS A 9 -36.28 12.04 -3.73
CA LYS A 9 -35.54 10.89 -4.29
C LYS A 9 -34.04 11.01 -4.03
N LEU A 10 -33.45 12.19 -4.22
CA LEU A 10 -32.03 12.44 -3.94
C LEU A 10 -31.70 12.26 -2.46
N SER A 11 -32.59 12.74 -1.56
CA SER A 11 -32.42 12.57 -0.12
C SER A 11 -32.45 11.11 0.30
N PHE A 12 -33.35 10.30 -0.27
CA PHE A 12 -33.39 8.85 -0.03
C PHE A 12 -32.15 8.13 -0.54
N GLN A 13 -31.68 8.45 -1.75
CA GLN A 13 -30.47 7.89 -2.32
C GLN A 13 -29.24 8.21 -1.45
N LYS A 14 -29.13 9.46 -0.98
CA LYS A 14 -28.04 9.88 -0.10
C LYS A 14 -28.05 9.13 1.25
N ARG A 15 -29.23 8.97 1.86
CA ARG A 15 -29.38 8.20 3.11
C ARG A 15 -29.06 6.73 2.92
N SER A 16 -29.51 6.13 1.83
CA SER A 16 -29.21 4.74 1.48
C SER A 16 -27.72 4.52 1.29
N GLY A 17 -27.03 5.44 0.57
CA GLY A 17 -25.59 5.40 0.38
C GLY A 17 -24.81 5.50 1.70
N ILE A 18 -25.19 6.40 2.60
CA ILE A 18 -24.57 6.53 3.93
C ILE A 18 -24.75 5.24 4.74
N THR A 19 -25.92 4.62 4.71
CA THR A 19 -26.19 3.37 5.42
C THR A 19 -25.38 2.22 4.86
N GLN A 20 -25.26 2.13 3.54
CA GLN A 20 -24.43 1.12 2.86
C GLN A 20 -22.95 1.29 3.20
N ASN A 21 -22.45 2.52 3.17
CA ASN A 21 -21.05 2.81 3.55
C ASN A 21 -20.76 2.46 5.01
N LYS A 22 -21.70 2.72 5.93
CA LYS A 22 -21.55 2.32 7.34
C LYS A 22 -21.47 0.80 7.50
N LYS A 23 -22.27 0.04 6.77
CA LYS A 23 -22.21 -1.42 6.78
C LYS A 23 -20.89 -1.95 6.21
N SER A 24 -20.46 -1.40 5.08
CA SER A 24 -19.20 -1.77 4.45
C SER A 24 -18.01 -1.47 5.36
N TYR A 25 -18.01 -0.31 6.02
CA TYR A 25 -16.98 0.05 7.00
C TYR A 25 -16.98 -0.91 8.20
N ALA A 26 -18.14 -1.24 8.76
CA ALA A 26 -18.23 -2.16 9.88
C ALA A 26 -17.74 -3.57 9.51
N GLN A 27 -18.06 -4.05 8.31
CA GLN A 27 -17.56 -5.32 7.79
C GLN A 27 -16.05 -5.31 7.59
N TRP A 28 -15.51 -4.22 7.08
CA TRP A 28 -14.07 -4.04 6.91
C TRP A 28 -13.36 -3.96 8.25
N ALA A 29 -13.83 -3.16 9.20
CA ALA A 29 -13.27 -3.05 10.54
C ALA A 29 -13.31 -4.40 11.31
N ALA A 30 -14.36 -5.21 11.09
CA ALA A 30 -14.47 -6.54 11.68
C ALA A 30 -13.41 -7.54 11.18
N LYS A 31 -12.72 -7.25 10.06
CA LYS A 31 -11.60 -8.06 9.57
C LYS A 31 -10.30 -7.86 10.37
N GLY A 32 -10.30 -6.98 11.36
CA GLY A 32 -9.15 -6.75 12.22
C GLY A 32 -8.17 -5.70 11.71
N TYR A 33 -8.67 -4.65 11.05
CA TYR A 33 -7.84 -3.50 10.68
C TYR A 33 -7.17 -2.89 11.92
N HIS A 34 -5.88 -2.68 11.82
CA HIS A 34 -5.08 -2.06 12.86
C HIS A 34 -4.98 -0.55 12.61
N ALA A 35 -5.58 0.25 13.49
CA ALA A 35 -5.51 1.71 13.42
C ALA A 35 -4.09 2.26 13.72
N GLU A 36 -3.27 1.46 14.40
CA GLU A 36 -1.89 1.82 14.79
C GLU A 36 -0.86 1.04 13.97
N THR A 37 -0.86 1.25 12.66
CA THR A 37 0.13 0.68 11.75
C THR A 37 1.48 1.38 11.93
N GLU A 38 2.54 0.63 12.17
CA GLU A 38 3.89 1.20 12.25
C GLU A 38 4.50 1.43 10.87
N VAL A 39 4.31 0.49 9.95
CA VAL A 39 4.90 0.52 8.60
C VAL A 39 3.84 0.31 7.54
N SER A 40 3.82 1.19 6.55
CA SER A 40 3.07 1.00 5.30
C SER A 40 4.03 0.70 4.16
N VAL A 41 3.82 -0.40 3.45
CA VAL A 41 4.52 -0.73 2.21
C VAL A 41 3.62 -0.34 1.05
N ILE A 42 4.12 0.54 0.19
CA ILE A 42 3.45 0.97 -1.03
C ILE A 42 4.19 0.35 -2.22
N ILE A 43 3.46 -0.37 -3.07
CA ILE A 43 4.01 -1.05 -4.24
C ILE A 43 3.29 -0.52 -5.47
N GLN A 44 4.02 0.11 -6.38
CA GLN A 44 3.47 0.47 -7.69
C GLN A 44 3.61 -0.75 -8.62
N SER A 45 2.59 -1.02 -9.41
CA SER A 45 2.55 -2.16 -10.33
C SER A 45 1.97 -1.77 -11.69
N HIS A 46 2.65 -2.23 -12.74
CA HIS A 46 2.12 -2.16 -14.11
C HIS A 46 2.38 -3.51 -14.81
N ASN A 47 1.32 -4.31 -14.99
CA ASN A 47 1.37 -5.63 -15.64
C ASN A 47 2.32 -6.67 -14.96
N LYS A 48 2.61 -6.50 -13.65
CA LYS A 48 3.54 -7.34 -12.88
C LYS A 48 2.88 -8.06 -11.69
N SER A 49 1.58 -8.37 -11.79
CA SER A 49 0.83 -8.98 -10.69
C SER A 49 1.41 -10.30 -10.17
N LEU A 50 2.10 -11.09 -11.01
CA LEU A 50 2.73 -12.33 -10.56
C LEU A 50 3.87 -12.07 -9.58
N GLN A 51 4.70 -11.06 -9.84
CA GLN A 51 5.77 -10.66 -8.95
C GLN A 51 5.22 -10.17 -7.61
N ILE A 52 4.19 -9.33 -7.63
CA ILE A 52 3.50 -8.89 -6.41
C ILE A 52 2.97 -10.10 -5.62
N CYS A 53 2.28 -11.05 -6.28
CA CYS A 53 1.80 -12.27 -5.63
C CYS A 53 2.93 -13.10 -5.01
N HIS A 54 4.14 -13.06 -5.57
CA HIS A 54 5.31 -13.74 -5.02
C HIS A 54 5.81 -13.08 -3.73
N ILE A 55 5.84 -11.76 -3.65
CA ILE A 55 6.35 -11.05 -2.47
C ILE A 55 5.32 -10.90 -1.33
N LEU A 56 4.01 -10.91 -1.63
CA LEU A 56 2.96 -10.76 -0.62
C LEU A 56 3.08 -11.73 0.57
N PRO A 57 3.32 -13.05 0.38
CA PRO A 57 3.49 -13.98 1.51
C PRO A 57 4.69 -13.64 2.38
N LYS A 58 5.75 -13.05 1.80
CA LYS A 58 6.93 -12.61 2.53
C LYS A 58 6.59 -11.38 3.38
N LEU A 59 5.93 -10.37 2.80
CA LEU A 59 5.50 -9.17 3.52
C LEU A 59 4.54 -9.48 4.68
N ARG A 60 3.63 -10.43 4.51
CA ARG A 60 2.68 -10.87 5.54
C ARG A 60 3.32 -11.45 6.79
N GLN A 61 4.61 -11.78 6.74
CA GLN A 61 5.36 -12.24 7.92
C GLN A 61 5.64 -11.11 8.92
N TYR A 62 5.55 -9.84 8.48
CA TYR A 62 5.72 -8.70 9.38
C TYR A 62 4.37 -8.34 10.04
N PRO A 63 4.26 -8.44 11.39
CA PRO A 63 3.00 -8.19 12.08
C PRO A 63 2.52 -6.75 11.92
N GLY A 64 1.23 -6.57 11.61
CA GLY A 64 0.62 -5.23 11.55
C GLY A 64 1.06 -4.37 10.36
N LEU A 65 1.70 -4.98 9.35
CA LEU A 65 2.05 -4.27 8.13
C LEU A 65 0.80 -3.83 7.37
N GLU A 66 0.80 -2.60 6.87
CA GLU A 66 -0.14 -2.14 5.87
C GLU A 66 0.48 -2.29 4.48
N ILE A 67 -0.24 -2.91 3.57
CA ILE A 67 0.19 -3.12 2.18
C ILE A 67 -0.75 -2.37 1.25
N ILE A 68 -0.23 -1.43 0.49
CA ILE A 68 -0.98 -0.64 -0.49
C ILE A 68 -0.38 -0.93 -1.87
N VAL A 69 -1.12 -1.64 -2.70
CA VAL A 69 -0.73 -1.89 -4.09
C VAL A 69 -1.44 -0.90 -4.99
N ILE A 70 -0.66 -0.18 -5.79
CA ILE A 70 -1.18 0.74 -6.80
C ILE A 70 -1.06 0.05 -8.15
N ASP A 71 -2.20 -0.36 -8.69
CA ASP A 71 -2.31 -0.90 -10.05
C ASP A 71 -2.42 0.27 -11.04
N ASP A 72 -1.29 0.63 -11.65
CA ASP A 72 -1.18 1.82 -12.50
C ASP A 72 -1.43 1.49 -13.98
N GLY A 73 -2.69 1.28 -14.31
CA GLY A 73 -3.12 1.08 -15.69
C GLY A 73 -2.85 -0.31 -16.27
N SER A 74 -2.71 -1.34 -15.42
CA SER A 74 -2.54 -2.71 -15.90
C SER A 74 -3.75 -3.24 -16.68
N ASP A 75 -3.51 -4.27 -17.48
CA ASP A 75 -4.55 -5.07 -18.11
C ASP A 75 -5.44 -5.74 -17.07
N LEU A 76 -6.70 -5.99 -17.43
CA LEU A 76 -7.73 -6.47 -16.51
C LEU A 76 -7.33 -7.77 -15.79
N GLU A 77 -6.62 -8.66 -16.45
CA GLU A 77 -6.15 -9.92 -15.87
C GLU A 77 -5.24 -9.67 -14.67
N HIS A 78 -4.32 -8.71 -14.76
CA HIS A 78 -3.42 -8.35 -13.67
C HIS A 78 -4.18 -7.71 -12.51
N THR A 79 -5.10 -6.78 -12.79
CA THR A 79 -5.96 -6.17 -11.76
C THR A 79 -6.78 -7.21 -11.01
N GLN A 80 -7.38 -8.16 -11.73
CA GLN A 80 -8.19 -9.23 -11.12
C GLN A 80 -7.34 -10.15 -10.24
N ARG A 81 -6.13 -10.49 -10.69
CA ARG A 81 -5.20 -11.30 -9.91
C ARG A 81 -4.78 -10.60 -8.62
N LEU A 82 -4.46 -9.31 -8.67
CA LEU A 82 -4.13 -8.51 -7.49
C LEU A 82 -5.32 -8.42 -6.53
N ALA A 83 -6.52 -8.16 -7.04
CA ALA A 83 -7.73 -8.11 -6.23
C ALA A 83 -8.04 -9.44 -5.53
N ALA A 84 -7.75 -10.57 -6.18
CA ALA A 84 -7.89 -11.90 -5.59
C ALA A 84 -6.79 -12.22 -4.56
N ALA A 85 -5.59 -11.68 -4.73
CA ALA A 85 -4.43 -11.95 -3.87
C ALA A 85 -4.44 -11.10 -2.59
N LEU A 86 -4.93 -9.86 -2.64
CA LEU A 86 -4.97 -8.91 -1.52
C LEU A 86 -6.21 -9.19 -0.65
N THR A 87 -6.08 -10.11 0.29
CA THR A 87 -7.19 -10.59 1.14
C THR A 87 -7.04 -10.22 2.61
N GLY A 88 -5.90 -9.67 3.01
CA GLY A 88 -5.63 -9.26 4.37
C GLY A 88 -6.44 -8.02 4.79
N ALA A 89 -6.62 -7.83 6.09
CA ALA A 89 -7.37 -6.70 6.65
C ALA A 89 -6.72 -5.35 6.36
N ASN A 90 -5.38 -5.32 6.31
CA ASN A 90 -4.58 -4.13 6.05
C ASN A 90 -3.97 -4.14 4.63
N GLU A 91 -4.64 -4.78 3.68
CA GLU A 91 -4.19 -4.88 2.29
C GLU A 91 -5.16 -4.16 1.37
N PHE A 92 -4.66 -3.24 0.58
CA PHE A 92 -5.46 -2.36 -0.25
C PHE A 92 -4.98 -2.38 -1.70
N LEU A 93 -5.92 -2.44 -2.63
CA LEU A 93 -5.68 -2.25 -4.05
C LEU A 93 -6.28 -0.92 -4.48
N ILE A 94 -5.46 -0.08 -5.06
CA ILE A 94 -5.87 1.20 -5.64
C ILE A 94 -5.55 1.15 -7.14
N ARG A 95 -6.53 1.45 -7.97
CA ARG A 95 -6.30 1.53 -9.42
C ARG A 95 -6.14 2.98 -9.85
N SER A 96 -5.10 3.24 -10.63
CA SER A 96 -4.85 4.50 -11.33
C SER A 96 -4.78 4.28 -12.85
N ASN A 97 -4.64 5.35 -13.61
CA ASN A 97 -4.70 5.32 -15.06
C ASN A 97 -3.36 5.76 -15.67
N ASP A 98 -2.34 4.94 -15.51
CA ASP A 98 -1.01 5.17 -16.11
C ASP A 98 -0.44 6.56 -15.75
N LEU A 99 -0.38 6.82 -14.44
CA LEU A 99 0.09 8.11 -13.89
C LEU A 99 1.60 8.16 -13.71
N TYR A 100 2.27 7.03 -13.88
CA TYR A 100 3.68 6.82 -13.59
C TYR A 100 4.04 6.88 -12.08
N GLU A 101 5.16 6.28 -11.77
CA GLU A 101 5.68 5.99 -10.44
C GLU A 101 5.66 7.19 -9.49
N ASN A 102 6.27 8.31 -9.90
CA ASN A 102 6.39 9.48 -9.02
C ASN A 102 5.04 10.06 -8.59
N ILE A 103 4.05 10.07 -9.49
CA ILE A 103 2.72 10.59 -9.21
C ILE A 103 1.95 9.60 -8.32
N THR A 104 2.06 8.30 -8.60
CA THR A 104 1.40 7.26 -7.82
C THR A 104 1.91 7.24 -6.39
N TYR A 105 3.22 7.34 -6.17
CA TYR A 105 3.79 7.42 -4.83
C TYR A 105 3.39 8.70 -4.08
N ASP A 106 3.46 9.89 -4.72
CA ASP A 106 3.02 11.15 -4.08
C ASP A 106 1.57 11.07 -3.59
N LYS A 107 0.70 10.46 -4.37
CA LYS A 107 -0.71 10.29 -3.98
C LYS A 107 -0.87 9.23 -2.88
N SER A 108 -0.16 8.12 -3.00
CA SER A 108 -0.33 6.95 -2.12
C SER A 108 0.17 7.19 -0.71
N ILE A 109 1.25 7.94 -0.55
CA ILE A 109 1.77 8.35 0.76
C ILE A 109 0.68 9.02 1.62
N ARG A 110 -0.27 9.71 0.99
CA ARG A 110 -1.38 10.38 1.68
C ARG A 110 -2.46 9.43 2.20
N PHE A 111 -2.50 8.20 1.71
CA PHE A 111 -3.42 7.16 2.17
C PHE A 111 -2.80 6.25 3.22
N ALA A 112 -1.47 6.24 3.31
CA ALA A 112 -0.74 5.40 4.23
C ALA A 112 -0.97 5.84 5.68
N ASN A 113 -1.20 4.86 6.57
CA ASN A 113 -1.41 5.08 8.00
C ASN A 113 -0.14 4.81 8.82
N GLY A 114 0.87 4.18 8.23
CA GLY A 114 2.12 3.86 8.90
C GLY A 114 2.94 5.10 9.27
N ARG A 115 3.59 5.03 10.41
CA ARG A 115 4.58 6.03 10.82
C ARG A 115 5.78 6.06 9.86
N TYR A 116 6.16 4.91 9.32
CA TYR A 116 7.20 4.74 8.33
C TYR A 116 6.60 4.22 7.04
N ILE A 117 7.11 4.68 5.92
CA ILE A 117 6.62 4.32 4.60
C ILE A 117 7.78 3.71 3.81
N ALA A 118 7.58 2.49 3.32
CA ALA A 118 8.48 1.85 2.37
C ALA A 118 7.87 1.90 0.97
N LEU A 119 8.64 2.38 0.00
CA LEU A 119 8.26 2.39 -1.41
C LEU A 119 8.98 1.24 -2.11
N LEU A 120 8.23 0.36 -2.74
CA LEU A 120 8.75 -0.75 -3.52
C LEU A 120 8.27 -0.66 -4.96
N GLN A 121 9.10 -1.13 -5.88
CA GLN A 121 8.72 -1.34 -7.27
C GLN A 121 8.18 -2.77 -7.46
N ASP A 122 7.52 -3.01 -8.58
CA ASP A 122 6.91 -4.31 -8.88
C ASP A 122 7.90 -5.39 -9.32
N ASP A 123 9.17 -5.04 -9.44
CA ASP A 123 10.29 -5.95 -9.72
C ASP A 123 11.23 -6.15 -8.51
N ASP A 124 10.96 -5.50 -7.39
CA ASP A 124 11.67 -5.75 -6.14
C ASP A 124 11.42 -7.18 -5.62
N ASP A 125 12.47 -7.82 -5.11
CA ASP A 125 12.39 -9.09 -4.39
C ASP A 125 13.29 -9.08 -3.15
N PHE A 126 12.94 -9.91 -2.17
CA PHE A 126 13.66 -10.02 -0.90
C PHE A 126 13.33 -11.35 -0.21
N ASP A 127 14.24 -11.86 0.62
CA ASP A 127 14.09 -13.16 1.28
C ASP A 127 13.16 -13.17 2.50
N GLY A 128 12.82 -12.01 3.04
CA GLY A 128 11.96 -11.90 4.22
C GLY A 128 11.81 -10.45 4.67
N THR A 129 11.37 -10.23 5.91
CA THR A 129 11.03 -8.90 6.44
C THR A 129 12.11 -8.28 7.32
N ALA A 130 13.28 -8.91 7.47
CA ALA A 130 14.37 -8.38 8.31
C ALA A 130 14.85 -6.98 7.90
N TRP A 131 14.73 -6.63 6.62
CA TRP A 131 15.04 -5.29 6.13
C TRP A 131 14.10 -4.23 6.71
N ILE A 132 12.82 -4.55 6.93
CA ILE A 132 11.84 -3.64 7.56
C ILE A 132 12.27 -3.35 9.00
N GLU A 133 12.56 -4.40 9.77
CA GLU A 133 13.01 -4.24 11.16
C GLU A 133 14.28 -3.42 11.26
N ARG A 134 15.26 -3.68 10.37
CA ARG A 134 16.50 -2.90 10.30
C ARG A 134 16.23 -1.44 10.00
N ALA A 135 15.40 -1.14 8.99
CA ALA A 135 15.05 0.22 8.62
C ALA A 135 14.36 0.97 9.78
N VAL A 136 13.37 0.35 10.42
CA VAL A 136 12.68 0.94 11.57
C VAL A 136 13.65 1.23 12.71
N ASN A 137 14.57 0.32 13.01
CA ASN A 137 15.57 0.51 14.05
C ASN A 137 16.53 1.66 13.73
N LEU A 138 16.94 1.81 12.46
CA LEU A 138 17.78 2.93 12.04
C LEU A 138 17.04 4.27 12.22
N PHE A 139 15.78 4.38 11.81
CA PHE A 139 14.99 5.59 12.05
C PHE A 139 14.81 5.92 13.53
N ARG A 140 14.68 4.91 14.40
CA ARG A 140 14.59 5.10 15.85
C ARG A 140 15.91 5.58 16.46
N GLN A 141 17.04 5.06 15.96
CA GLN A 141 18.39 5.44 16.41
C GLN A 141 18.79 6.82 15.90
N HIS A 142 18.28 7.23 14.72
CA HIS A 142 18.59 8.48 14.07
C HIS A 142 17.34 9.35 13.87
N PRO A 143 16.81 10.03 14.90
CA PRO A 143 15.52 10.75 14.83
C PRO A 143 15.48 11.89 13.81
N ARG A 144 16.62 12.34 13.31
CA ARG A 144 16.72 13.36 12.24
C ARG A 144 16.75 12.76 10.83
N MET A 145 16.84 11.45 10.71
CA MET A 145 16.77 10.76 9.42
C MET A 145 15.35 10.85 8.88
N VAL A 146 15.19 11.30 7.66
CA VAL A 146 13.88 11.41 6.99
C VAL A 146 13.74 10.47 5.80
N ILE A 147 14.87 10.03 5.22
CA ILE A 147 14.89 9.11 4.09
C ILE A 147 16.01 8.10 4.32
N LEU A 148 15.72 6.84 4.04
CA LEU A 148 16.66 5.73 3.99
C LEU A 148 16.56 5.07 2.62
N GLY A 149 17.63 5.10 1.84
CA GLY A 149 17.69 4.43 0.54
C GLY A 149 18.09 2.96 0.68
N GLY A 150 17.44 2.10 -0.08
CA GLY A 150 17.90 0.73 -0.31
C GLY A 150 19.12 0.72 -1.25
N LYS A 151 19.99 -0.28 -1.07
CA LYS A 151 21.12 -0.51 -1.98
C LYS A 151 20.68 -1.46 -3.08
N ASN A 152 20.89 -1.05 -4.34
CA ASN A 152 20.77 -1.97 -5.45
C ASN A 152 22.03 -2.87 -5.50
N GLY A 153 21.85 -4.17 -5.27
CA GLY A 153 22.95 -5.13 -5.21
C GLY A 153 23.72 -5.36 -6.52
N LEU A 154 23.21 -4.82 -7.64
CA LEU A 154 23.86 -4.96 -8.95
C LEU A 154 24.97 -3.94 -9.21
N ASP A 155 24.94 -2.79 -8.56
CA ASP A 155 25.79 -1.65 -8.95
C ASP A 155 26.90 -1.32 -7.96
N ILE A 156 26.97 -1.95 -6.78
CA ILE A 156 27.93 -1.57 -5.74
C ILE A 156 28.57 -2.81 -5.10
N ALA A 157 29.90 -2.87 -5.08
CA ALA A 157 30.63 -3.89 -4.37
C ALA A 157 30.29 -3.87 -2.86
N PHE A 158 30.17 -5.06 -2.26
CA PHE A 158 29.83 -5.24 -0.84
C PHE A 158 30.70 -4.45 0.12
N GLU A 159 31.94 -4.16 -0.29
CA GLU A 159 32.94 -3.42 0.49
C GLU A 159 32.58 -1.94 0.72
N ASP A 160 31.69 -1.40 -0.11
CA ASP A 160 31.23 0.00 0.01
C ASP A 160 29.95 0.17 0.85
N ALA A 161 29.34 -0.94 1.29
CA ALA A 161 28.08 -0.90 2.01
C ALA A 161 28.14 -0.11 3.34
N ASP A 162 29.29 -0.16 4.01
CA ASP A 162 29.49 0.51 5.30
C ASP A 162 29.81 2.02 5.14
N ARG A 163 30.23 2.46 3.94
CA ARG A 163 30.53 3.86 3.68
C ARG A 163 29.30 4.76 3.50
N TYR A 164 28.17 4.17 3.13
CA TYR A 164 26.93 4.89 2.82
C TYR A 164 25.82 4.70 3.86
N ALA A 165 26.12 4.05 4.96
CA ALA A 165 25.21 3.89 6.11
C ALA A 165 25.27 5.08 7.08
N HIS A 166 25.61 6.28 6.61
CA HIS A 166 25.70 7.49 7.41
C HIS A 166 24.57 8.46 7.16
#